data_d84edf3cde8182cf40482776f56f53ea
#
_entry.id   d84edf3cde8182cf40482776f56f53ea
#
_cell.length_a   1.000
_cell.length_b   1.000
_cell.length_c   1.000
_cell.angle_alpha   90.00
_cell.angle_beta   90.00
_cell.angle_gamma   90.00
#
_symmetry.space_group_name_H-M   'P 1'
#
loop_
_entity.id
_entity.type
_entity.pdbx_description
1 polymer ?
#
loop_
_entity_poly.entity_id
_entity_poly.type
_entity_poly.pdbx_seq_one_letter_code
_entity_poly.pdbx_strand_id
1 'polypeptide(L)'
;MRHTTERHTYRGQLRWADMDLLGHVNNVTYVDLLQEARIAFFGQHRSIAAGGETPEGILVVRHQVDFVLPLNLRSTTILVDTWVERVRAGSFTLGHEIYRDDEEGRTVYARASTELAPFVFATASPRRLSPEEKDFLAPYLLEAPARSTIEIAGSSRHVYPLQLRWSELDPYRHANNVHYYEYFQEARVAYIRHLHTRGEVWSQNVIARTDVEYLRPLHYRGEPYEVHSWVSGLGSKSYTVVHEIRDGDQVLARARVVMVTFDVETQQAAPMTDQQRAALAAELA
;
A
#
# COMPACT_ATOMS: atom_id res chain seq x y z
N MET A 1 22.60 -26.69 12.92
CA MET A 1 22.75 -25.99 11.64
C MET A 1 21.91 -24.72 11.71
N ARG A 2 22.51 -23.54 11.63
CA ARG A 2 21.74 -22.29 11.47
C ARG A 2 21.26 -22.28 10.02
N HIS A 3 19.97 -22.54 9.77
CA HIS A 3 19.37 -22.26 8.49
C HIS A 3 19.48 -20.74 8.28
N THR A 4 20.36 -20.32 7.41
CA THR A 4 20.34 -18.95 6.88
C THR A 4 19.03 -18.82 6.11
N THR A 5 18.10 -18.03 6.65
CA THR A 5 16.84 -17.72 5.97
C THR A 5 17.17 -17.00 4.67
N GLU A 6 16.68 -17.53 3.56
CA GLU A 6 16.89 -16.93 2.26
C GLU A 6 16.01 -15.69 2.10
N ARG A 7 16.54 -14.69 1.39
CA ARG A 7 15.76 -13.55 0.90
C ARG A 7 15.86 -13.52 -0.61
N HIS A 8 14.75 -13.33 -1.27
CA HIS A 8 14.74 -13.10 -2.71
C HIS A 8 14.95 -11.61 -2.97
N THR A 9 15.98 -11.25 -3.72
CA THR A 9 16.26 -9.86 -4.07
C THR A 9 15.83 -9.58 -5.51
N TYR A 10 14.88 -8.67 -5.67
CA TYR A 10 14.49 -8.09 -6.96
C TYR A 10 15.30 -6.81 -7.21
N ARG A 11 15.79 -6.64 -8.44
CA ARG A 11 16.48 -5.44 -8.89
C ARG A 11 15.56 -4.65 -9.82
N GLY A 12 15.02 -3.55 -9.31
CA GLY A 12 14.14 -2.64 -10.03
C GLY A 12 14.89 -1.46 -10.64
N GLN A 13 14.18 -0.75 -11.52
CA GLN A 13 14.66 0.49 -12.13
C GLN A 13 13.64 1.60 -11.90
N LEU A 14 14.09 2.71 -11.32
CA LEU A 14 13.32 3.93 -11.20
C LEU A 14 13.34 4.71 -12.52
N ARG A 15 12.24 5.40 -12.81
CA ARG A 15 12.02 6.20 -14.01
C ARG A 15 11.75 7.65 -13.62
N TRP A 16 11.95 8.57 -14.54
CA TRP A 16 11.56 9.96 -14.35
C TRP A 16 10.05 10.10 -14.02
N ALA A 17 9.21 9.30 -14.65
CA ALA A 17 7.76 9.30 -14.43
C ALA A 17 7.32 8.86 -13.03
N ASP A 18 8.22 8.26 -12.24
CA ASP A 18 7.94 7.80 -10.88
C ASP A 18 7.96 8.95 -9.85
N MET A 19 8.39 10.16 -10.26
CA MET A 19 8.62 11.30 -9.37
C MET A 19 7.33 12.09 -9.13
N ASP A 20 7.16 12.53 -7.88
CA ASP A 20 6.12 13.46 -7.49
C ASP A 20 6.57 14.95 -7.59
N LEU A 21 5.67 15.86 -7.24
CA LEU A 21 5.93 17.30 -7.24
C LEU A 21 6.94 17.76 -6.18
N LEU A 22 7.26 16.92 -5.19
CA LEU A 22 8.25 17.19 -4.14
C LEU A 22 9.66 16.76 -4.56
N GLY A 23 9.82 16.16 -5.76
CA GLY A 23 11.08 15.59 -6.21
C GLY A 23 11.43 14.26 -5.55
N HIS A 24 10.45 13.58 -4.95
CA HIS A 24 10.57 12.25 -4.40
C HIS A 24 9.84 11.24 -5.29
N VAL A 25 10.19 9.97 -5.17
CA VAL A 25 9.41 8.89 -5.79
C VAL A 25 8.01 8.85 -5.16
N ASN A 26 6.98 8.88 -6.01
CA ASN A 26 5.59 8.84 -5.57
C ASN A 26 5.33 7.55 -4.76
N ASN A 27 4.56 7.67 -3.69
CA ASN A 27 4.22 6.55 -2.80
C ASN A 27 3.55 5.36 -3.53
N VAL A 28 2.84 5.59 -4.63
CA VAL A 28 2.26 4.54 -5.48
C VAL A 28 3.36 3.69 -6.12
N THR A 29 4.43 4.32 -6.61
CA THR A 29 5.55 3.61 -7.23
C THR A 29 6.25 2.62 -6.28
N TYR A 30 6.27 2.90 -4.98
CA TYR A 30 6.78 1.90 -4.01
C TYR A 30 5.96 0.62 -4.07
N VAL A 31 4.65 0.74 -4.25
CA VAL A 31 3.74 -0.42 -4.32
C VAL A 31 3.89 -1.17 -5.64
N ASP A 32 4.15 -0.46 -6.74
CA ASP A 32 4.54 -1.07 -8.02
C ASP A 32 5.81 -1.92 -7.86
N LEU A 33 6.85 -1.36 -7.23
CA LEU A 33 8.10 -2.09 -6.97
C LEU A 33 7.87 -3.34 -6.10
N LEU A 34 6.99 -3.26 -5.11
CA LEU A 34 6.61 -4.40 -4.27
C LEU A 34 5.84 -5.46 -5.07
N GLN A 35 4.99 -5.06 -6.02
CA GLN A 35 4.31 -5.97 -6.93
C GLN A 35 5.30 -6.68 -7.85
N GLU A 36 6.23 -5.94 -8.47
CA GLU A 36 7.27 -6.50 -9.32
C GLU A 36 8.16 -7.50 -8.57
N ALA A 37 8.57 -7.16 -7.34
CA ALA A 37 9.35 -8.05 -6.49
C ALA A 37 8.58 -9.34 -6.14
N ARG A 38 7.28 -9.22 -5.88
CA ARG A 38 6.38 -10.36 -5.62
C ARG A 38 6.22 -11.25 -6.84
N ILE A 39 6.03 -10.66 -8.03
CA ILE A 39 5.94 -11.41 -9.29
C ILE A 39 7.26 -12.14 -9.57
N ALA A 40 8.42 -11.48 -9.38
CA ALA A 40 9.72 -12.10 -9.54
C ALA A 40 9.96 -13.25 -8.53
N PHE A 41 9.51 -13.09 -7.29
CA PHE A 41 9.57 -14.12 -6.26
C PHE A 41 8.75 -15.36 -6.66
N PHE A 42 7.51 -15.17 -7.10
CA PHE A 42 6.64 -16.28 -7.53
C PHE A 42 7.03 -16.87 -8.89
N GLY A 43 7.68 -16.07 -9.77
CA GLY A 43 8.16 -16.55 -11.06
C GLY A 43 9.12 -17.74 -10.98
N GLN A 44 9.68 -17.99 -9.80
CA GLN A 44 10.50 -19.18 -9.50
C GLN A 44 9.67 -20.45 -9.28
N HIS A 45 8.34 -20.32 -9.12
CA HIS A 45 7.44 -21.45 -8.85
C HIS A 45 6.30 -21.51 -9.88
N ARG A 46 6.33 -22.53 -10.73
CA ARG A 46 5.40 -22.67 -11.88
C ARG A 46 3.91 -22.65 -11.52
N SER A 47 3.51 -23.24 -10.38
CA SER A 47 2.10 -23.30 -9.97
C SER A 47 1.56 -21.95 -9.46
N ILE A 48 2.44 -21.05 -9.04
CA ILE A 48 2.09 -19.74 -8.51
C ILE A 48 2.18 -18.66 -9.62
N ALA A 49 3.11 -18.85 -10.57
CA ALA A 49 3.35 -17.94 -11.67
C ALA A 49 2.31 -17.98 -12.81
N ALA A 50 1.42 -18.95 -12.80
CA ALA A 50 0.44 -19.14 -13.88
C ALA A 50 -0.63 -18.04 -13.84
N GLY A 51 -0.36 -16.94 -14.54
CA GLY A 51 -1.35 -15.90 -14.82
C GLY A 51 -2.27 -16.29 -15.99
N GLY A 52 -3.52 -15.92 -15.88
CA GLY A 52 -4.41 -15.69 -17.02
C GLY A 52 -5.37 -16.80 -17.42
N GLU A 53 -5.04 -18.07 -17.39
CA GLU A 53 -5.96 -19.15 -17.80
C GLU A 53 -6.23 -20.19 -16.68
N THR A 54 -5.58 -20.06 -15.54
CA THR A 54 -5.82 -20.98 -14.41
C THR A 54 -7.06 -20.53 -13.63
N PRO A 55 -7.93 -21.46 -13.20
CA PRO A 55 -9.08 -21.16 -12.37
C PRO A 55 -8.66 -20.70 -10.95
N GLU A 56 -7.38 -20.58 -10.69
CA GLU A 56 -6.80 -20.29 -9.38
C GLU A 56 -5.74 -19.18 -9.47
N GLY A 57 -5.60 -18.41 -8.38
CA GLY A 57 -4.58 -17.37 -8.25
C GLY A 57 -4.27 -17.05 -6.80
N ILE A 58 -3.40 -16.09 -6.58
CA ILE A 58 -3.10 -15.55 -5.25
C ILE A 58 -3.55 -14.11 -5.21
N LEU A 59 -4.48 -13.81 -4.31
CA LEU A 59 -5.00 -12.46 -4.10
C LEU A 59 -4.25 -11.77 -2.98
N VAL A 60 -4.04 -10.47 -3.13
CA VAL A 60 -3.64 -9.59 -2.04
C VAL A 60 -4.87 -9.31 -1.18
N VAL A 61 -4.78 -9.62 0.10
CA VAL A 61 -5.84 -9.40 1.09
C VAL A 61 -5.58 -8.13 1.88
N ARG A 62 -4.30 -7.89 2.20
CA ARG A 62 -3.88 -6.72 2.96
C ARG A 62 -2.47 -6.30 2.58
N HIS A 63 -2.24 -5.01 2.61
CA HIS A 63 -0.94 -4.43 2.34
C HIS A 63 -0.65 -3.31 3.36
N GLN A 64 0.52 -3.38 4.00
CA GLN A 64 0.98 -2.38 4.97
C GLN A 64 2.35 -1.90 4.54
N VAL A 65 2.50 -0.58 4.37
CA VAL A 65 3.76 0.05 3.94
C VAL A 65 4.14 1.15 4.91
N ASP A 66 5.33 1.05 5.50
CA ASP A 66 5.98 2.11 6.26
C ASP A 66 7.01 2.79 5.35
N PHE A 67 6.84 4.09 5.11
CA PHE A 67 7.78 4.92 4.35
C PHE A 67 8.81 5.49 5.33
N VAL A 68 10.06 5.02 5.22
CA VAL A 68 11.11 5.30 6.22
C VAL A 68 11.89 6.56 5.85
N LEU A 69 12.29 6.67 4.57
CA LEU A 69 13.03 7.80 4.03
C LEU A 69 12.48 8.17 2.65
N PRO A 70 12.55 9.43 2.25
CA PRO A 70 12.20 9.82 0.90
C PRO A 70 13.19 9.22 -0.11
N LEU A 71 12.64 8.52 -1.11
CA LEU A 71 13.42 7.99 -2.22
C LEU A 71 13.49 9.02 -3.33
N ASN A 72 14.67 9.28 -3.86
CA ASN A 72 14.91 10.21 -4.96
C ASN A 72 15.60 9.53 -6.14
N LEU A 73 15.68 10.21 -7.28
CA LEU A 73 16.25 9.70 -8.51
C LEU A 73 17.79 9.93 -8.61
N ARG A 74 18.54 9.84 -7.49
CA ARG A 74 20.01 9.93 -7.53
C ARG A 74 20.66 8.75 -8.29
N SER A 75 19.99 7.59 -8.26
CA SER A 75 20.34 6.40 -9.02
C SER A 75 19.07 5.75 -9.52
N THR A 76 19.10 5.18 -10.73
CA THR A 76 17.96 4.46 -11.28
C THR A 76 17.79 3.07 -10.70
N THR A 77 18.81 2.48 -10.07
CA THR A 77 18.73 1.15 -9.47
C THR A 77 18.14 1.22 -8.07
N ILE A 78 17.19 0.33 -7.79
CA ILE A 78 16.60 0.07 -6.49
C ILE A 78 16.53 -1.43 -6.24
N LEU A 79 16.70 -1.85 -5.01
CA LEU A 79 16.64 -3.25 -4.60
C LEU A 79 15.42 -3.48 -3.70
N VAL A 80 14.78 -4.64 -3.86
CA VAL A 80 13.68 -5.07 -3.00
C VAL A 80 13.94 -6.49 -2.53
N ASP A 81 14.20 -6.63 -1.24
CA ASP A 81 14.24 -7.95 -0.60
C ASP A 81 12.83 -8.40 -0.27
N THR A 82 12.56 -9.69 -0.50
CA THR A 82 11.31 -10.37 -0.17
C THR A 82 11.60 -11.62 0.64
N TRP A 83 10.86 -11.82 1.73
CA TRP A 83 10.90 -13.03 2.58
C TRP A 83 9.49 -13.37 3.05
N VAL A 84 9.33 -14.52 3.71
CA VAL A 84 8.05 -14.95 4.28
C VAL A 84 8.03 -14.62 5.77
N GLU A 85 7.07 -13.81 6.22
CA GLU A 85 6.90 -13.47 7.65
C GLU A 85 6.04 -14.48 8.40
N ARG A 86 5.11 -15.13 7.68
CA ARG A 86 4.14 -16.06 8.30
C ARG A 86 3.48 -16.94 7.26
N VAL A 87 3.22 -18.19 7.63
CA VAL A 87 2.41 -19.13 6.85
C VAL A 87 1.26 -19.63 7.72
N ARG A 88 0.03 -19.57 7.19
CA ARG A 88 -1.19 -20.12 7.78
C ARG A 88 -1.81 -21.17 6.86
N ALA A 89 -2.91 -21.77 7.27
CA ALA A 89 -3.58 -22.78 6.45
C ALA A 89 -4.12 -22.25 5.12
N GLY A 90 -4.64 -21.01 5.09
CA GLY A 90 -5.27 -20.39 3.92
C GLY A 90 -4.71 -19.01 3.57
N SER A 91 -3.61 -18.58 4.17
CA SER A 91 -2.93 -17.33 3.83
C SER A 91 -1.45 -17.40 4.20
N PHE A 92 -0.66 -16.51 3.63
CA PHE A 92 0.72 -16.27 4.05
C PHE A 92 1.04 -14.78 3.93
N THR A 93 2.08 -14.36 4.63
CA THR A 93 2.49 -12.95 4.64
C THR A 93 3.91 -12.85 4.13
N LEU A 94 4.12 -12.00 3.13
CA LEU A 94 5.45 -11.60 2.65
C LEU A 94 5.87 -10.32 3.35
N GLY A 95 7.11 -10.29 3.84
CA GLY A 95 7.81 -9.09 4.25
C GLY A 95 8.65 -8.55 3.09
N HIS A 96 8.77 -7.23 3.01
CA HIS A 96 9.59 -6.57 2.00
C HIS A 96 10.40 -5.42 2.59
N GLU A 97 11.57 -5.19 2.02
CA GLU A 97 12.41 -4.03 2.30
C GLU A 97 12.90 -3.42 0.99
N ILE A 98 12.55 -2.14 0.74
CA ILE A 98 13.03 -1.38 -0.42
C ILE A 98 14.26 -0.59 0.02
N TYR A 99 15.39 -0.78 -0.66
CA TYR A 99 16.66 -0.22 -0.23
C TYR A 99 17.62 0.03 -1.39
N ARG A 100 18.67 0.78 -1.09
CA ARG A 100 19.90 0.83 -1.89
C ARG A 100 21.08 0.34 -1.04
N ASP A 101 22.00 -0.33 -1.70
CA ASP A 101 23.33 -0.62 -1.17
C ASP A 101 24.35 0.24 -1.94
N ASP A 102 25.11 1.03 -1.21
CA ASP A 102 26.20 1.87 -1.71
C ASP A 102 27.44 1.72 -0.82
N GLU A 103 28.46 2.53 -1.06
CA GLU A 103 29.72 2.47 -0.29
C GLU A 103 29.53 2.81 1.20
N GLU A 104 28.47 3.56 1.53
CA GLU A 104 28.12 3.94 2.92
C GLU A 104 27.30 2.85 3.63
N GLY A 105 26.82 1.83 2.89
CA GLY A 105 26.04 0.71 3.36
C GLY A 105 24.60 0.70 2.88
N ARG A 106 23.75 -0.09 3.56
CA ARG A 106 22.34 -0.25 3.21
C ARG A 106 21.50 0.91 3.73
N THR A 107 20.87 1.65 2.80
CA THR A 107 19.87 2.67 3.09
C THR A 107 18.47 2.15 2.78
N VAL A 108 17.61 2.03 3.80
CA VAL A 108 16.24 1.53 3.68
C VAL A 108 15.28 2.68 3.49
N TYR A 109 14.45 2.62 2.44
CA TYR A 109 13.45 3.62 2.08
C TYR A 109 12.03 3.24 2.49
N ALA A 110 11.70 1.95 2.42
CA ALA A 110 10.40 1.46 2.89
C ALA A 110 10.48 0.03 3.42
N ARG A 111 9.57 -0.31 4.32
CA ARG A 111 9.29 -1.67 4.79
C ARG A 111 7.83 -1.97 4.56
N ALA A 112 7.54 -3.15 4.02
CA ALA A 112 6.17 -3.53 3.76
C ALA A 112 5.86 -4.96 4.20
N SER A 113 4.57 -5.21 4.39
CA SER A 113 4.02 -6.53 4.67
C SER A 113 2.81 -6.73 3.78
N THR A 114 2.77 -7.84 3.04
CA THR A 114 1.68 -8.19 2.12
C THR A 114 1.06 -9.51 2.55
N GLU A 115 -0.18 -9.50 3.00
CA GLU A 115 -0.95 -10.72 3.26
C GLU A 115 -1.62 -11.19 1.97
N LEU A 116 -1.44 -12.47 1.68
CA LEU A 116 -1.83 -13.11 0.44
C LEU A 116 -2.65 -14.36 0.74
N ALA A 117 -3.66 -14.62 -0.08
CA ALA A 117 -4.51 -15.82 0.03
C ALA A 117 -4.69 -16.50 -1.32
N PRO A 118 -4.47 -17.84 -1.40
CA PRO A 118 -4.85 -18.61 -2.56
C PRO A 118 -6.36 -18.58 -2.77
N PHE A 119 -6.78 -18.42 -4.03
CA PHE A 119 -8.18 -18.20 -4.39
C PHE A 119 -8.56 -18.99 -5.64
N VAL A 120 -9.77 -19.55 -5.64
CA VAL A 120 -10.36 -20.24 -6.78
C VAL A 120 -11.40 -19.33 -7.42
N PHE A 121 -11.11 -18.80 -8.61
CA PHE A 121 -11.99 -17.86 -9.30
C PHE A 121 -13.31 -18.49 -9.75
N ALA A 122 -13.26 -19.76 -10.16
CA ALA A 122 -14.45 -20.49 -10.61
C ALA A 122 -15.55 -20.62 -9.52
N THR A 123 -15.16 -20.68 -8.26
CA THR A 123 -16.06 -20.80 -7.10
C THR A 123 -16.13 -19.53 -6.26
N ALA A 124 -15.36 -18.49 -6.65
CA ALA A 124 -15.21 -17.23 -5.91
C ALA A 124 -14.90 -17.48 -4.41
N SER A 125 -13.98 -18.40 -4.10
CA SER A 125 -13.68 -18.80 -2.73
C SER A 125 -12.18 -18.95 -2.45
N PRO A 126 -11.71 -18.63 -1.23
CA PRO A 126 -10.34 -18.92 -0.82
C PRO A 126 -10.14 -20.43 -0.66
N ARG A 127 -8.91 -20.90 -0.88
CA ARG A 127 -8.49 -22.28 -0.62
C ARG A 127 -7.31 -22.34 0.36
N ARG A 128 -7.03 -23.53 0.83
CA ARG A 128 -5.82 -23.79 1.62
C ARG A 128 -4.58 -23.82 0.73
N LEU A 129 -3.45 -23.47 1.31
CA LEU A 129 -2.14 -23.67 0.68
C LEU A 129 -1.89 -25.16 0.46
N SER A 130 -1.41 -25.52 -0.74
CA SER A 130 -0.98 -26.87 -1.06
C SER A 130 0.33 -27.23 -0.32
N PRO A 131 0.70 -28.52 -0.23
CA PRO A 131 2.00 -28.92 0.29
C PRO A 131 3.16 -28.28 -0.47
N GLU A 132 3.09 -28.27 -1.81
CA GLU A 132 4.12 -27.71 -2.69
C GLU A 132 4.29 -26.20 -2.49
N GLU A 133 3.20 -25.46 -2.29
CA GLU A 133 3.25 -24.02 -1.97
C GLU A 133 3.93 -23.78 -0.61
N LYS A 134 3.64 -24.61 0.40
CA LYS A 134 4.29 -24.51 1.70
C LYS A 134 5.78 -24.84 1.63
N ASP A 135 6.15 -25.88 0.87
CA ASP A 135 7.53 -26.28 0.66
C ASP A 135 8.33 -25.19 -0.05
N PHE A 136 7.71 -24.51 -1.03
CA PHE A 136 8.30 -23.35 -1.69
C PHE A 136 8.55 -22.17 -0.73
N LEU A 137 7.60 -21.89 0.16
CA LEU A 137 7.69 -20.77 1.11
C LEU A 137 8.67 -21.02 2.26
N ALA A 138 8.89 -22.27 2.63
CA ALA A 138 9.62 -22.66 3.83
C ALA A 138 11.09 -22.14 3.90
N PRO A 139 11.91 -22.15 2.83
CA PRO A 139 13.28 -21.63 2.85
C PRO A 139 13.37 -20.15 3.17
N TYR A 140 12.32 -19.38 2.83
CA TYR A 140 12.24 -17.93 3.00
C TYR A 140 11.60 -17.49 4.31
N LEU A 141 11.23 -18.44 5.19
CA LEU A 141 10.51 -18.13 6.43
C LEU A 141 11.43 -17.46 7.45
N LEU A 142 11.16 -16.20 7.71
CA LEU A 142 11.72 -15.38 8.79
C LEU A 142 10.55 -14.82 9.60
N GLU A 143 10.12 -15.59 10.60
CA GLU A 143 8.94 -15.23 11.39
C GLU A 143 9.04 -13.85 12.00
N ALA A 144 7.99 -13.06 11.79
CA ALA A 144 7.82 -11.75 12.35
C ALA A 144 6.48 -11.62 13.08
N PRO A 145 6.39 -10.82 14.16
CA PRO A 145 5.11 -10.51 14.77
C PRO A 145 4.18 -9.83 13.78
N ALA A 146 2.87 -10.03 13.96
CA ALA A 146 1.88 -9.31 13.16
C ALA A 146 2.04 -7.81 13.40
N ARG A 147 2.06 -7.03 12.31
CA ARG A 147 2.07 -5.58 12.41
C ARG A 147 0.75 -5.09 13.03
N SER A 148 0.84 -4.07 13.88
CA SER A 148 -0.33 -3.45 14.47
C SER A 148 -1.24 -2.87 13.39
N THR A 149 -2.55 -3.01 13.58
CA THR A 149 -3.56 -2.33 12.75
C THR A 149 -3.76 -0.93 13.28
N ILE A 150 -3.90 0.06 12.38
CA ILE A 150 -4.32 1.40 12.75
C ILE A 150 -5.82 1.35 13.08
N GLU A 151 -6.21 1.83 14.26
CA GLU A 151 -7.61 1.89 14.64
C GLU A 151 -8.38 2.91 13.80
N ILE A 152 -9.67 2.65 13.60
CA ILE A 152 -10.59 3.52 12.89
C ILE A 152 -11.58 4.09 13.88
N ALA A 153 -11.62 5.42 13.93
CA ALA A 153 -12.65 6.17 14.64
C ALA A 153 -13.26 7.20 13.68
N GLY A 154 -14.42 7.72 14.02
CA GLY A 154 -15.13 8.72 13.22
C GLY A 154 -15.95 8.15 12.07
N SER A 155 -16.40 9.04 11.20
CA SER A 155 -17.29 8.73 10.06
C SER A 155 -16.98 9.63 8.88
N SER A 156 -17.44 9.25 7.69
CA SER A 156 -17.22 9.99 6.44
C SER A 156 -17.59 11.47 6.55
N ARG A 157 -16.68 12.33 6.08
CA ARG A 157 -16.85 13.79 6.00
C ARG A 157 -16.78 14.33 4.57
N HIS A 158 -16.23 13.52 3.65
CA HIS A 158 -16.07 13.90 2.25
C HIS A 158 -16.24 12.67 1.36
N VAL A 159 -16.87 12.84 0.22
CA VAL A 159 -17.09 11.78 -0.77
C VAL A 159 -16.46 12.22 -2.09
N TYR A 160 -15.61 11.38 -2.66
CA TYR A 160 -14.98 11.55 -3.95
C TYR A 160 -15.53 10.52 -4.93
N PRO A 161 -16.08 10.92 -6.11
CA PRO A 161 -16.53 10.00 -7.14
C PRO A 161 -15.33 9.37 -7.85
N LEU A 162 -15.17 8.07 -7.75
CA LEU A 162 -14.08 7.30 -8.34
C LEU A 162 -14.55 6.60 -9.63
N GLN A 163 -13.99 7.03 -10.77
CA GLN A 163 -14.19 6.36 -12.06
C GLN A 163 -12.98 5.47 -12.37
N LEU A 164 -13.20 4.16 -12.50
CA LEU A 164 -12.16 3.23 -12.96
C LEU A 164 -11.87 3.39 -14.44
N ARG A 165 -10.60 3.19 -14.83
CA ARG A 165 -10.19 3.11 -16.23
C ARG A 165 -10.01 1.64 -16.63
N TRP A 166 -10.33 1.33 -17.88
CA TRP A 166 -10.13 -0.02 -18.41
C TRP A 166 -8.66 -0.49 -18.31
N SER A 167 -7.70 0.42 -18.46
CA SER A 167 -6.27 0.14 -18.38
C SER A 167 -5.77 -0.26 -16.98
N GLU A 168 -6.59 -0.08 -15.94
CA GLU A 168 -6.26 -0.36 -14.54
C GLU A 168 -6.62 -1.78 -14.11
N LEU A 169 -7.18 -2.57 -15.04
CA LEU A 169 -7.63 -3.93 -14.76
C LEU A 169 -6.46 -4.93 -14.84
N ASP A 170 -6.48 -5.87 -13.91
CA ASP A 170 -5.63 -7.05 -13.93
C ASP A 170 -6.15 -8.13 -14.94
N PRO A 171 -5.42 -9.23 -15.16
CA PRO A 171 -5.88 -10.33 -16.02
C PRO A 171 -7.20 -10.96 -15.58
N TYR A 172 -7.62 -10.80 -14.33
CA TYR A 172 -8.87 -11.31 -13.79
C TYR A 172 -10.05 -10.32 -13.98
N ARG A 173 -9.80 -9.19 -14.67
CA ARG A 173 -10.76 -8.08 -14.86
C ARG A 173 -11.18 -7.37 -13.57
N HIS A 174 -10.38 -7.46 -12.54
CA HIS A 174 -10.50 -6.65 -11.34
C HIS A 174 -9.54 -5.46 -11.42
N ALA A 175 -9.84 -4.38 -10.71
CA ALA A 175 -8.85 -3.32 -10.54
C ALA A 175 -7.60 -3.90 -9.87
N ASN A 176 -6.42 -3.68 -10.49
CA ASN A 176 -5.16 -4.13 -9.95
C ASN A 176 -4.92 -3.49 -8.57
N ASN A 177 -4.45 -4.28 -7.62
CA ASN A 177 -4.25 -3.86 -6.23
C ASN A 177 -3.36 -2.61 -6.06
N VAL A 178 -2.46 -2.34 -6.99
CA VAL A 178 -1.59 -1.15 -6.98
C VAL A 178 -2.40 0.12 -7.21
N HIS A 179 -3.35 0.11 -8.15
CA HIS A 179 -4.16 1.28 -8.48
C HIS A 179 -5.07 1.76 -7.34
N TYR A 180 -5.35 0.92 -6.35
CA TYR A 180 -6.07 1.36 -5.14
C TYR A 180 -5.32 2.47 -4.40
N TYR A 181 -3.97 2.47 -4.46
CA TYR A 181 -3.17 3.54 -3.88
C TYR A 181 -3.35 4.86 -4.62
N GLU A 182 -3.49 4.82 -5.96
CA GLU A 182 -3.85 6.00 -6.77
C GLU A 182 -5.26 6.49 -6.41
N TYR A 183 -6.24 5.60 -6.29
CA TYR A 183 -7.62 5.96 -5.95
C TYR A 183 -7.69 6.64 -4.57
N PHE A 184 -6.99 6.11 -3.59
CA PHE A 184 -6.91 6.73 -2.27
C PHE A 184 -6.11 8.03 -2.29
N GLN A 185 -5.10 8.15 -3.14
CA GLN A 185 -4.36 9.40 -3.34
C GLN A 185 -5.25 10.49 -3.92
N GLU A 186 -6.02 10.21 -4.98
CA GLU A 186 -6.96 11.16 -5.57
C GLU A 186 -8.02 11.62 -4.56
N ALA A 187 -8.63 10.69 -3.83
CA ALA A 187 -9.60 11.02 -2.79
C ALA A 187 -8.98 11.86 -1.66
N ARG A 188 -7.74 11.57 -1.26
CA ARG A 188 -7.00 12.34 -0.26
C ARG A 188 -6.71 13.76 -0.75
N VAL A 189 -6.26 13.92 -1.99
CA VAL A 189 -6.01 15.24 -2.59
C VAL A 189 -7.30 16.05 -2.67
N ALA A 190 -8.41 15.44 -3.07
CA ALA A 190 -9.73 16.08 -3.10
C ALA A 190 -10.18 16.50 -1.69
N TYR A 191 -10.01 15.63 -0.69
CA TYR A 191 -10.36 15.91 0.69
C TYR A 191 -9.52 17.05 1.29
N ILE A 192 -8.20 17.04 1.10
CA ILE A 192 -7.31 18.11 1.54
C ILE A 192 -7.71 19.44 0.88
N ARG A 193 -8.02 19.45 -0.42
CA ARG A 193 -8.52 20.65 -1.11
C ARG A 193 -9.83 21.16 -0.50
N HIS A 194 -10.74 20.28 -0.17
CA HIS A 194 -11.98 20.64 0.51
C HIS A 194 -11.71 21.34 1.85
N LEU A 195 -10.76 20.84 2.63
CA LEU A 195 -10.33 21.49 3.88
C LEU A 195 -9.69 22.87 3.61
N HIS A 196 -8.87 23.01 2.56
CA HIS A 196 -8.27 24.29 2.16
C HIS A 196 -9.30 25.38 1.81
N THR A 197 -10.43 25.04 1.18
CA THR A 197 -11.47 26.02 0.84
C THR A 197 -12.10 26.69 2.06
N ARG A 198 -11.87 26.14 3.25
CA ARG A 198 -12.30 26.70 4.54
C ARG A 198 -11.33 27.74 5.13
N GLY A 199 -10.35 28.20 4.34
CA GLY A 199 -9.44 29.29 4.72
C GLY A 199 -8.17 28.87 5.45
N GLU A 200 -7.78 27.61 5.36
CA GLU A 200 -6.65 27.05 6.08
C GLU A 200 -5.44 26.88 5.18
N VAL A 201 -4.29 27.37 5.64
CA VAL A 201 -3.01 27.16 4.95
C VAL A 201 -2.42 25.83 5.43
N TRP A 202 -2.33 24.87 4.52
CA TRP A 202 -1.74 23.57 4.81
C TRP A 202 -0.23 23.62 4.50
N SER A 203 0.58 23.19 5.46
CA SER A 203 1.98 22.85 5.22
C SER A 203 2.06 21.62 4.33
N GLN A 204 3.20 21.38 3.76
CA GLN A 204 3.43 20.15 3.01
C GLN A 204 3.31 18.92 3.94
N ASN A 205 2.73 17.85 3.42
CA ASN A 205 2.50 16.62 4.15
C ASN A 205 3.12 15.47 3.38
N VAL A 206 3.76 14.57 4.09
CA VAL A 206 4.27 13.31 3.55
C VAL A 206 3.53 12.13 4.19
N ILE A 207 3.52 11.00 3.50
CA ILE A 207 2.95 9.77 4.03
C ILE A 207 4.04 9.03 4.80
N ALA A 208 3.77 8.68 6.06
CA ALA A 208 4.65 7.84 6.87
C ALA A 208 4.25 6.36 6.82
N ARG A 209 2.93 6.09 6.72
CA ARG A 209 2.42 4.71 6.65
C ARG A 209 1.08 4.66 5.91
N THR A 210 0.89 3.56 5.18
CA THR A 210 -0.39 3.21 4.56
C THR A 210 -0.72 1.75 4.84
N ASP A 211 -1.92 1.49 5.38
CA ASP A 211 -2.51 0.16 5.52
C ASP A 211 -3.71 0.08 4.58
N VAL A 212 -3.73 -0.91 3.68
CA VAL A 212 -4.85 -1.16 2.76
C VAL A 212 -5.41 -2.55 3.01
N GLU A 213 -6.73 -2.65 3.12
CA GLU A 213 -7.49 -3.90 3.16
C GLU A 213 -8.32 -4.01 1.89
N TYR A 214 -8.19 -5.12 1.20
CA TYR A 214 -8.93 -5.46 -0.02
C TYR A 214 -10.04 -6.44 0.37
N LEU A 215 -11.26 -5.93 0.51
CA LEU A 215 -12.39 -6.71 1.04
C LEU A 215 -13.19 -7.39 -0.06
N ARG A 216 -13.32 -6.71 -1.21
CA ARG A 216 -14.04 -7.17 -2.40
C ARG A 216 -13.41 -6.59 -3.65
N PRO A 217 -13.53 -7.26 -4.82
CA PRO A 217 -12.98 -6.74 -6.06
C PRO A 217 -13.75 -5.50 -6.54
N LEU A 218 -13.02 -4.57 -7.15
CA LEU A 218 -13.59 -3.49 -7.96
C LEU A 218 -13.66 -3.94 -9.41
N HIS A 219 -14.86 -3.83 -10.01
CA HIS A 219 -15.11 -4.16 -11.40
C HIS A 219 -15.25 -2.90 -12.25
N TYR A 220 -14.81 -2.96 -13.49
CA TYR A 220 -15.04 -1.88 -14.45
C TYR A 220 -16.54 -1.68 -14.70
N ARG A 221 -16.99 -0.42 -14.60
CA ARG A 221 -18.36 0.00 -14.87
C ARG A 221 -18.43 1.48 -15.27
N GLY A 222 -19.56 1.90 -15.86
CA GLY A 222 -19.79 3.29 -16.28
C GLY A 222 -20.03 4.23 -15.11
N GLU A 223 -20.73 3.77 -14.07
CA GLU A 223 -21.03 4.55 -12.87
C GLU A 223 -19.83 4.60 -11.92
N PRO A 224 -19.53 5.77 -11.32
CA PRO A 224 -18.45 5.87 -10.34
C PRO A 224 -18.76 5.08 -9.06
N TYR A 225 -17.69 4.62 -8.40
CA TYR A 225 -17.70 4.25 -7.01
C TYR A 225 -17.59 5.48 -6.11
N GLU A 226 -17.87 5.35 -4.84
CA GLU A 226 -17.70 6.43 -3.87
C GLU A 226 -16.49 6.16 -2.98
N VAL A 227 -15.58 7.13 -2.86
CA VAL A 227 -14.50 7.08 -1.87
C VAL A 227 -14.84 8.02 -0.73
N HIS A 228 -15.21 7.43 0.39
CA HIS A 228 -15.51 8.14 1.63
C HIS A 228 -14.24 8.43 2.41
N SER A 229 -14.04 9.67 2.86
CA SER A 229 -12.81 10.11 3.52
C SER A 229 -13.11 10.88 4.80
N TRP A 230 -12.27 10.67 5.84
CA TRP A 230 -12.32 11.42 7.10
C TRP A 230 -11.02 11.32 7.89
N VAL A 231 -10.83 12.22 8.84
CA VAL A 231 -9.74 12.16 9.82
C VAL A 231 -10.17 11.25 10.97
N SER A 232 -9.37 10.25 11.32
CA SER A 232 -9.66 9.30 12.40
C SER A 232 -8.73 9.40 13.60
N GLY A 233 -7.67 10.20 13.52
CA GLY A 233 -6.73 10.38 14.61
C GLY A 233 -5.84 11.59 14.41
N LEU A 234 -5.43 12.21 15.51
CA LEU A 234 -4.63 13.43 15.53
C LEU A 234 -3.50 13.32 16.55
N GLY A 235 -2.25 13.35 16.07
CA GLY A 235 -1.03 13.41 16.86
C GLY A 235 -0.49 14.84 16.98
N SER A 236 0.74 15.02 17.44
CA SER A 236 1.42 16.32 17.50
C SER A 236 1.95 16.80 16.16
N LYS A 237 2.50 15.88 15.36
CA LYS A 237 3.10 16.12 14.03
C LYS A 237 2.44 15.26 12.94
N SER A 238 1.40 14.47 13.29
CA SER A 238 0.79 13.52 12.38
C SER A 238 -0.72 13.47 12.57
N TYR A 239 -1.41 13.02 11.54
CA TYR A 239 -2.83 12.72 11.58
C TYR A 239 -3.10 11.50 10.71
N THR A 240 -4.19 10.79 11.02
CA THR A 240 -4.60 9.61 10.27
C THR A 240 -5.83 9.96 9.44
N VAL A 241 -5.77 9.67 8.14
CA VAL A 241 -6.91 9.73 7.23
C VAL A 241 -7.36 8.32 6.91
N VAL A 242 -8.66 8.09 7.00
CA VAL A 242 -9.29 6.85 6.55
C VAL A 242 -9.99 7.11 5.22
N HIS A 243 -9.86 6.15 4.33
CA HIS A 243 -10.59 6.10 3.06
C HIS A 243 -11.30 4.77 2.93
N GLU A 244 -12.55 4.79 2.48
CA GLU A 244 -13.31 3.59 2.12
C GLU A 244 -13.85 3.73 0.71
N ILE A 245 -13.53 2.77 -0.16
CA ILE A 245 -14.21 2.64 -1.46
C ILE A 245 -15.48 1.87 -1.22
N ARG A 246 -16.61 2.44 -1.61
CA ARG A 246 -17.93 1.88 -1.38
C ARG A 246 -18.74 1.71 -2.67
N ASP A 247 -19.66 0.74 -2.62
CA ASP A 247 -20.77 0.56 -3.55
C ASP A 247 -22.05 0.52 -2.74
N GLY A 248 -22.74 1.65 -2.66
CA GLY A 248 -23.80 1.87 -1.69
C GLY A 248 -23.28 1.70 -0.24
N ASP A 249 -23.93 0.83 0.52
CA ASP A 249 -23.53 0.54 1.92
C ASP A 249 -22.35 -0.45 2.03
N GLN A 250 -21.95 -1.07 0.91
CA GLN A 250 -20.92 -2.08 0.91
C GLN A 250 -19.51 -1.49 0.82
N VAL A 251 -18.67 -1.74 1.82
CA VAL A 251 -17.24 -1.40 1.76
C VAL A 251 -16.49 -2.45 0.94
N LEU A 252 -15.82 -1.99 -0.13
CA LEU A 252 -15.06 -2.83 -1.05
C LEU A 252 -13.57 -2.84 -0.72
N ALA A 253 -13.03 -1.70 -0.30
CA ALA A 253 -11.66 -1.57 0.17
C ALA A 253 -11.56 -0.45 1.21
N ARG A 254 -10.55 -0.54 2.06
CA ARG A 254 -10.28 0.46 3.09
C ARG A 254 -8.81 0.78 3.16
N ALA A 255 -8.47 2.06 3.27
CA ALA A 255 -7.12 2.52 3.55
C ALA A 255 -7.09 3.36 4.83
N ARG A 256 -5.99 3.22 5.56
CA ARG A 256 -5.61 4.07 6.70
C ARG A 256 -4.26 4.67 6.38
N VAL A 257 -4.19 5.97 6.30
CA VAL A 257 -3.00 6.70 5.86
C VAL A 257 -2.54 7.62 7.00
N VAL A 258 -1.34 7.37 7.50
CA VAL A 258 -0.68 8.27 8.47
C VAL A 258 0.06 9.34 7.70
N MET A 259 -0.44 10.57 7.83
CA MET A 259 0.15 11.77 7.27
C MET A 259 1.03 12.45 8.32
N VAL A 260 2.17 12.97 7.91
CA VAL A 260 3.10 13.73 8.76
C VAL A 260 3.29 15.11 8.16
N THR A 261 3.12 16.15 8.97
CA THR A 261 3.46 17.51 8.59
C THR A 261 4.98 17.64 8.44
N PHE A 262 5.41 18.20 7.32
CA PHE A 262 6.78 18.14 6.86
C PHE A 262 7.28 19.53 6.47
N ASP A 263 8.47 19.86 6.96
CA ASP A 263 9.17 21.07 6.59
C ASP A 263 10.15 20.76 5.45
N VAL A 264 9.94 21.39 4.31
CA VAL A 264 10.71 21.13 3.07
C VAL A 264 12.14 21.68 3.15
N GLU A 265 12.34 22.77 3.91
CA GLU A 265 13.67 23.38 4.04
C GLU A 265 14.58 22.50 4.93
N THR A 266 14.04 22.03 6.07
CA THR A 266 14.78 21.20 7.01
C THR A 266 14.71 19.71 6.68
N GLN A 267 13.83 19.27 5.76
CA GLN A 267 13.55 17.87 5.42
C GLN A 267 13.17 17.03 6.65
N GLN A 268 12.43 17.63 7.60
CA GLN A 268 12.04 16.99 8.86
C GLN A 268 10.54 17.12 9.15
N ALA A 269 10.05 16.24 10.03
CA ALA A 269 8.70 16.34 10.56
C ALA A 269 8.54 17.57 11.45
N ALA A 270 7.62 18.48 11.09
CA ALA A 270 7.31 19.70 11.81
C ALA A 270 6.01 19.60 12.61
N PRO A 271 5.85 20.34 13.73
CA PRO A 271 4.56 20.44 14.41
C PRO A 271 3.51 21.10 13.50
N MET A 272 2.25 20.67 13.65
CA MET A 272 1.14 21.38 13.04
C MET A 272 0.99 22.76 13.67
N THR A 273 0.57 23.74 12.86
CA THR A 273 0.12 25.03 13.39
C THR A 273 -1.18 24.84 14.19
N ASP A 274 -1.48 25.79 15.10
CA ASP A 274 -2.73 25.75 15.87
C ASP A 274 -3.96 25.74 14.96
N GLN A 275 -3.90 26.49 13.84
CA GLN A 275 -4.96 26.53 12.85
C GLN A 275 -5.17 25.19 12.16
N GLN A 276 -4.09 24.52 11.72
CA GLN A 276 -4.15 23.18 11.12
C GLN A 276 -4.71 22.16 12.10
N ARG A 277 -4.23 22.21 13.35
CA ARG A 277 -4.71 21.33 14.41
C ARG A 277 -6.20 21.52 14.68
N ALA A 278 -6.67 22.76 14.78
CA ALA A 278 -8.08 23.08 14.99
C ALA A 278 -8.97 22.54 13.85
N ALA A 279 -8.52 22.75 12.61
CA ALA A 279 -9.21 22.26 11.42
C ALA A 279 -9.36 20.73 11.41
N LEU A 280 -8.24 20.01 11.61
CA LEU A 280 -8.25 18.56 11.66
C LEU A 280 -9.06 18.02 12.86
N ALA A 281 -9.03 18.72 14.01
CA ALA A 281 -9.83 18.37 15.18
C ALA A 281 -11.33 18.48 14.91
N ALA A 282 -11.77 19.47 14.11
CA ALA A 282 -13.16 19.62 13.70
C ALA A 282 -13.65 18.46 12.79
N GLU A 283 -12.73 17.76 12.12
CA GLU A 283 -13.05 16.60 11.29
C GLU A 283 -13.15 15.28 12.09
N LEU A 284 -12.65 15.23 13.34
CA LEU A 284 -12.74 14.06 14.21
C LEU A 284 -14.13 13.83 14.79
N ALA A 285 -15.00 14.81 14.81
CA ALA A 285 -16.30 14.79 15.49
C ALA A 285 -17.39 13.99 14.76
#